data_e5343fbce81d24ea0a307a988159e496
#
_entry.id   e5343fbce81d24ea0a307a988159e496
#
_cell.length_a   1.000
_cell.length_b   1.000
_cell.length_c   1.000
_cell.angle_alpha   90.00
_cell.angle_beta   90.00
_cell.angle_gamma   90.00
#
_symmetry.space_group_name_H-M   'P 1'
#
loop_
_entity.id
_entity.type
_entity.pdbx_description
1 polymer ?
#
loop_
_entity_poly.entity_id
_entity_poly.type
_entity_poly.pdbx_seq_one_letter_code
_entity_poly.pdbx_strand_id
1 'polypeptide(L)'
;WFAVIMEISKEKLGLDRGGDIQVMNVKCDTRLMGSFRQEPGIFPAYHMSKAHWLTVALDGTVDEDKIKFLLDMSYDLTKGRKK
;
A
#
# COMPACT_ATOMS: atom_id res chain seq x y z
N TRP A 1 12.17 4.34 6.35
CA TRP A 1 10.94 3.56 6.46
C TRP A 1 10.65 2.90 5.14
N PHE A 2 10.27 1.64 5.20
CA PHE A 2 9.82 0.99 3.98
C PHE A 2 8.36 0.54 4.10
N ALA A 3 7.77 0.65 5.28
CA ALA A 3 6.37 0.35 5.48
C ALA A 3 5.88 1.08 6.71
N VAL A 4 4.66 1.61 6.62
CA VAL A 4 4.02 2.28 7.75
C VAL A 4 2.66 1.65 7.92
N ILE A 5 2.41 1.09 9.09
CA ILE A 5 1.12 0.46 9.39
C ILE A 5 0.31 1.44 10.24
N MET A 6 -0.92 1.65 9.84
CA MET A 6 -1.79 2.57 10.56
C MET A 6 -3.23 2.10 10.49
N GLU A 7 -4.04 2.63 11.37
CA GLU A 7 -5.47 2.35 11.35
C GLU A 7 -6.18 3.65 10.97
N ILE A 8 -7.00 3.59 9.95
CA ILE A 8 -7.70 4.77 9.47
C ILE A 8 -9.17 4.46 9.27
N SER A 9 -9.98 5.51 9.18
CA SER A 9 -11.39 5.36 8.88
C SER A 9 -11.54 4.88 7.43
N LYS A 10 -12.46 3.96 7.20
CA LYS A 10 -12.71 3.45 5.87
C LYS A 10 -13.11 4.53 4.89
N GLU A 11 -13.72 5.59 5.39
CA GLU A 11 -14.11 6.72 4.55
C GLU A 11 -12.91 7.35 3.85
N LYS A 12 -11.75 7.30 4.50
CA LYS A 12 -10.55 7.90 3.93
C LYS A 12 -10.09 7.19 2.67
N LEU A 13 -10.54 5.96 2.48
CA LEU A 13 -10.22 5.20 1.29
C LEU A 13 -11.38 5.17 0.30
N GLY A 14 -12.46 5.90 0.59
CA GLY A 14 -13.62 5.92 -0.28
C GLY A 14 -14.50 4.69 -0.14
N LEU A 15 -14.36 3.96 0.95
CA LEU A 15 -15.18 2.78 1.19
C LEU A 15 -16.49 3.21 1.85
N ASP A 16 -17.57 2.53 1.44
CA ASP A 16 -18.90 2.90 1.88
C ASP A 16 -19.22 2.53 3.32
N ARG A 17 -18.58 1.51 3.82
CA ARG A 17 -18.90 1.04 5.15
C ARG A 17 -18.19 1.85 6.19
N GLY A 18 -18.86 2.14 7.28
CA GLY A 18 -18.24 2.84 8.38
C GLY A 18 -17.23 1.94 9.08
N GLY A 19 -16.50 2.52 10.04
CA GLY A 19 -15.55 1.78 10.82
C GLY A 19 -14.12 2.06 10.40
N ASP A 20 -13.20 1.37 11.06
CA ASP A 20 -11.78 1.55 10.84
C ASP A 20 -11.18 0.34 10.14
N ILE A 21 -10.08 0.55 9.49
CA ILE A 21 -9.39 -0.51 8.79
C ILE A 21 -7.89 -0.30 8.97
N GLN A 22 -7.17 -1.40 9.18
CA GLN A 22 -5.72 -1.33 9.22
C GLN A 22 -5.18 -1.34 7.81
N VAL A 23 -4.23 -0.47 7.56
CA VAL A 23 -3.61 -0.37 6.24
C VAL A 23 -2.11 -0.27 6.39
N MET A 24 -1.43 -0.53 5.29
CA MET A 24 0.02 -0.46 5.24
C MET A 24 0.40 0.38 4.04
N ASN A 25 1.21 1.41 4.26
CA ASN A 25 1.76 2.19 3.16
C ASN A 25 3.11 1.61 2.79
N VAL A 26 3.31 1.33 1.52
CA VAL A 26 4.57 0.80 1.03
C VAL A 26 4.99 1.56 -0.21
N LYS A 27 6.29 1.64 -0.42
CA LYS A 27 6.83 2.28 -1.61
C LYS A 27 6.69 1.34 -2.80
N CYS A 28 6.40 1.88 -3.96
CA CYS A 28 6.15 1.09 -5.15
C CYS A 28 6.94 1.64 -6.33
N ASP A 29 7.43 0.73 -7.16
CA ASP A 29 8.06 1.10 -8.42
C ASP A 29 7.02 1.83 -9.27
N THR A 30 7.37 3.02 -9.74
CA THR A 30 6.41 3.84 -10.49
C THR A 30 5.90 3.15 -11.75
N ARG A 31 6.70 2.24 -12.30
CA ARG A 31 6.28 1.52 -13.50
C ARG A 31 5.16 0.52 -13.23
N LEU A 32 5.02 0.10 -11.98
CA LEU A 32 4.00 -0.89 -11.61
C LEU A 32 2.81 -0.25 -10.91
N MET A 33 2.88 1.03 -10.64
CA MET A 33 1.88 1.74 -9.85
C MET A 33 0.46 1.59 -10.41
N GLY A 34 0.33 1.82 -11.71
CA GLY A 34 -0.98 1.76 -12.33
C GLY A 34 -1.63 0.38 -12.24
N SER A 35 -0.83 -0.66 -12.42
CA SER A 35 -1.33 -2.02 -12.33
C SER A 35 -1.79 -2.36 -10.93
N PHE A 36 -0.99 -2.04 -9.93
CA PHE A 36 -1.33 -2.37 -8.57
C PHE A 36 -2.58 -1.64 -8.08
N ARG A 37 -2.76 -0.39 -8.53
CA ARG A 37 -3.92 0.39 -8.07
C ARG A 37 -5.24 -0.19 -8.55
N GLN A 38 -5.21 -1.04 -9.56
CA GLN A 38 -6.43 -1.66 -10.07
C GLN A 38 -6.81 -2.92 -9.30
N GLU A 39 -5.94 -3.39 -8.42
CA GLU A 39 -6.21 -4.61 -7.68
C GLU A 39 -7.05 -4.31 -6.44
N PRO A 40 -7.97 -5.20 -6.08
CA PRO A 40 -8.79 -5.01 -4.88
C PRO A 40 -7.90 -4.87 -3.64
N GLY A 41 -8.25 -3.93 -2.79
CA GLY A 41 -7.51 -3.76 -1.54
C GLY A 41 -6.27 -2.89 -1.64
N ILE A 42 -5.94 -2.40 -2.84
CA ILE A 42 -4.79 -1.53 -3.03
C ILE A 42 -5.29 -0.17 -3.50
N PHE A 43 -4.86 0.87 -2.81
CA PHE A 43 -5.38 2.22 -2.99
C PHE A 43 -4.25 3.21 -3.19
N PRO A 44 -4.55 4.40 -3.75
CA PRO A 44 -3.56 5.48 -3.75
C PRO A 44 -3.15 5.79 -2.32
N ALA A 45 -1.89 6.12 -2.12
CA ALA A 45 -1.36 6.28 -0.78
C ALA A 45 -2.09 7.36 0.02
N TYR A 46 -2.35 7.04 1.27
CA TYR A 46 -2.96 7.95 2.21
C TYR A 46 -1.85 8.68 2.95
N HIS A 47 -1.85 9.99 2.87
CA HIS A 47 -0.87 10.86 3.53
C HIS A 47 0.57 10.68 3.06
N MET A 48 0.76 10.12 1.88
CA MET A 48 2.10 9.99 1.31
C MET A 48 2.03 10.29 -0.17
N SER A 49 3.19 10.43 -0.79
CA SER A 49 3.24 10.71 -2.23
C SER A 49 2.54 9.61 -3.01
N LYS A 50 1.50 9.97 -3.73
CA LYS A 50 0.75 8.99 -4.50
C LYS A 50 1.50 8.52 -5.74
N ALA A 51 2.57 9.22 -6.09
CA ALA A 51 3.39 8.81 -7.23
C ALA A 51 4.32 7.67 -6.88
N HIS A 52 4.63 7.50 -5.59
CA HIS A 52 5.66 6.52 -5.18
C HIS A 52 5.19 5.55 -4.12
N TRP A 53 4.02 5.75 -3.55
CA TRP A 53 3.55 4.92 -2.43
C TRP A 53 2.15 4.39 -2.71
N LEU A 54 1.85 3.26 -2.07
CA LEU A 54 0.53 2.63 -2.15
C LEU A 54 0.02 2.39 -0.74
N THR A 55 -1.29 2.38 -0.58
CA THR A 55 -1.94 1.97 0.66
C THR A 55 -2.56 0.61 0.42
N VAL A 56 -2.21 -0.35 1.25
CA VAL A 56 -2.66 -1.74 1.12
C VAL A 56 -3.55 -2.08 2.30
N ALA A 57 -4.76 -2.54 2.02
CA ALA A 57 -5.69 -2.94 3.09
C ALA A 57 -5.22 -4.24 3.73
N LEU A 58 -5.26 -4.27 5.05
CA LEU A 58 -4.84 -5.46 5.81
C LEU A 58 -6.05 -6.17 6.40
N ASP A 59 -7.14 -6.22 5.67
CA ASP A 59 -8.39 -6.83 6.13
C ASP A 59 -8.66 -8.19 5.49
N GLY A 60 -7.66 -8.75 4.83
CA GLY A 60 -7.83 -10.03 4.16
C GLY A 60 -8.16 -9.92 2.69
N THR A 61 -8.42 -8.71 2.19
CA THR A 61 -8.72 -8.53 0.78
C THR A 61 -7.52 -8.86 -0.10
N VAL A 62 -6.33 -8.50 0.38
CA VAL A 62 -5.10 -8.74 -0.37
C VAL A 62 -4.45 -10.02 0.15
N ASP A 63 -4.10 -10.90 -0.78
CA ASP A 63 -3.47 -12.17 -0.45
C ASP A 63 -2.15 -11.97 0.29
N GLU A 64 -1.86 -12.88 1.22
CA GLU A 64 -0.65 -12.81 2.03
C GLU A 64 0.63 -12.78 1.19
N ASP A 65 0.66 -13.59 0.15
CA ASP A 65 1.82 -13.63 -0.72
C ASP A 65 2.04 -12.31 -1.43
N LYS A 66 0.93 -11.66 -1.82
CA LYS A 66 1.01 -10.35 -2.45
C LYS A 66 1.52 -9.32 -1.45
N ILE A 67 1.09 -9.39 -0.21
CA ILE A 67 1.56 -8.47 0.82
C ILE A 67 3.05 -8.62 1.01
N LYS A 68 3.54 -9.86 1.05
CA LYS A 68 4.97 -10.12 1.18
C LYS A 68 5.75 -9.55 0.00
N PHE A 69 5.21 -9.76 -1.20
CA PHE A 69 5.85 -9.24 -2.40
C PHE A 69 5.97 -7.71 -2.34
N LEU A 70 4.89 -7.06 -1.91
CA LEU A 70 4.88 -5.61 -1.83
C LEU A 70 5.85 -5.10 -0.76
N LEU A 71 5.93 -5.81 0.35
CA LEU A 71 6.88 -5.45 1.40
C LEU A 71 8.32 -5.57 0.92
N ASP A 72 8.62 -6.68 0.24
CA ASP A 72 9.98 -6.90 -0.27
C ASP A 72 10.35 -5.83 -1.29
N MET A 73 9.43 -5.52 -2.19
CA MET A 73 9.66 -4.47 -3.18
C MET A 73 9.94 -3.14 -2.50
N SER A 74 9.12 -2.80 -1.50
CA SER A 74 9.27 -1.54 -0.79
C SER A 74 10.61 -1.49 -0.06
N TYR A 75 10.98 -2.58 0.57
CA TYR A 75 12.25 -2.65 1.27
C TYR A 75 13.42 -2.39 0.32
N ASP A 76 13.41 -3.05 -0.82
CA ASP A 76 14.47 -2.89 -1.80
C ASP A 76 14.55 -1.45 -2.32
N LEU A 77 13.40 -0.84 -2.57
CA LEU A 77 13.38 0.53 -3.09
C LEU A 77 13.87 1.53 -2.07
N THR A 78 13.58 1.30 -0.79
CA THR A 78 13.95 2.26 0.24
C THR A 78 15.37 2.07 0.75
N LYS A 79 15.96 0.90 0.50
CA LYS A 79 17.34 0.67 0.88
C LYS A 79 18.31 1.53 0.09
N GLY A 80 17.88 2.06 -1.03
CA GLY A 80 18.76 2.87 -1.84
C GLY A 80 19.84 2.05 -2.53
N ARG A 81 19.53 0.81 -2.89
CA ARG A 81 20.46 -0.04 -3.56
C ARG A 81 20.91 0.56 -4.78
N LYS A 82 21.93 0.43 -5.08
CA LYS A 82 22.38 0.93 -6.24
C LYS A 82 22.76 0.01 -7.11
N LYS A 83 22.77 -0.19 -7.36
CA LYS A 83 23.22 -0.97 -7.92
C LYS A 83 23.29 -1.00 -8.52
#